data_cc4aba68af1efd4a92a63d13b1584fe3
#
_entry.id   cc4aba68af1efd4a92a63d13b1584fe3
#
_cell.length_a   1.000
_cell.length_b   1.000
_cell.length_c   1.000
_cell.angle_alpha   90.00
_cell.angle_beta   90.00
_cell.angle_gamma   90.00
#
_symmetry.space_group_name_H-M   'P 1'
#
loop_
_entity.id
_entity.type
_entity.pdbx_description
1 polymer ?
#
loop_
_entity_poly.entity_id
_entity_poly.type
_entity_poly.pdbx_seq_one_letter_code
_entity_poly.pdbx_strand_id
1 'polypeptide(L)'
;MRKLLIVFGFFSLLFWGQAFAADSPELTKTKLAKFLDEWHDDAAHSRLAYFDKIAPDGVYIGTDKTERWVRDDFKVWAQPYFKRPVAWAFTAFNRHIAMTPDQSIIWFDEQLNTQMGICQASGVVRKTETGFEIVHYQLSIAVPNDATDTVVAVVKKVEQRARQRTRK
;
A
#
# COMPACT_ATOMS: atom_id res chain seq x y z
N MET A 1 -13.43 -47.74 63.97
CA MET A 1 -12.57 -46.76 63.34
C MET A 1 -12.72 -46.88 61.85
N ARG A 2 -13.52 -45.96 61.20
CA ARG A 2 -13.76 -45.95 59.76
C ARG A 2 -12.70 -45.04 59.09
N LYS A 3 -11.88 -45.63 58.22
CA LYS A 3 -10.89 -44.86 57.43
C LYS A 3 -11.63 -44.26 56.19
N LEU A 4 -11.65 -42.93 56.13
CA LEU A 4 -12.18 -42.17 55.02
C LEU A 4 -11.08 -42.02 53.94
N LEU A 5 -11.26 -42.65 52.78
CA LEU A 5 -10.37 -42.47 51.62
C LEU A 5 -10.87 -41.24 50.83
N ILE A 6 -10.06 -40.17 50.82
CA ILE A 6 -10.28 -39.01 49.98
C ILE A 6 -9.56 -39.26 48.64
N VAL A 7 -10.34 -39.45 47.58
CA VAL A 7 -9.83 -39.54 46.20
C VAL A 7 -9.75 -38.14 45.65
N PHE A 8 -8.51 -37.61 45.47
CA PHE A 8 -8.25 -36.38 44.76
C PHE A 8 -8.33 -36.65 43.26
N GLY A 9 -9.47 -36.28 42.64
CA GLY A 9 -9.60 -36.25 41.17
C GLY A 9 -8.79 -35.12 40.57
N PHE A 10 -7.72 -35.44 39.85
CA PHE A 10 -6.95 -34.49 39.05
C PHE A 10 -7.76 -34.19 37.77
N PHE A 11 -8.45 -33.02 37.73
CA PHE A 11 -9.16 -32.55 36.56
C PHE A 11 -8.14 -31.83 35.65
N SER A 12 -7.54 -32.55 34.71
CA SER A 12 -6.67 -31.97 33.70
C SER A 12 -7.51 -31.21 32.68
N LEU A 13 -7.58 -29.89 32.80
CA LEU A 13 -8.13 -29.00 31.77
C LEU A 13 -7.18 -28.99 30.56
N LEU A 14 -7.53 -29.78 29.54
CA LEU A 14 -6.92 -29.69 28.22
C LEU A 14 -7.37 -28.38 27.58
N PHE A 15 -6.55 -27.34 27.68
CA PHE A 15 -6.66 -26.15 26.84
C PHE A 15 -6.32 -26.54 25.38
N TRP A 16 -7.32 -26.86 24.60
CA TRP A 16 -7.18 -26.89 23.16
C TRP A 16 -7.04 -25.44 22.66
N GLY A 17 -5.81 -24.98 22.58
CA GLY A 17 -5.49 -23.76 21.83
C GLY A 17 -5.89 -24.00 20.38
N GLN A 18 -6.95 -23.34 19.93
CA GLN A 18 -7.26 -23.29 18.50
C GLN A 18 -6.13 -22.50 17.82
N ALA A 19 -5.18 -23.19 17.22
CA ALA A 19 -4.27 -22.59 16.28
C ALA A 19 -5.12 -22.15 15.07
N PHE A 20 -5.33 -20.83 14.94
CA PHE A 20 -5.91 -20.29 13.70
C PHE A 20 -4.93 -20.65 12.58
N ALA A 21 -5.40 -21.45 11.64
CA ALA A 21 -4.61 -21.78 10.46
C ALA A 21 -4.25 -20.49 9.72
N ALA A 22 -2.97 -20.31 9.42
CA ALA A 22 -2.53 -19.17 8.60
C ALA A 22 -3.24 -19.23 7.24
N ASP A 23 -3.58 -18.06 6.71
CA ASP A 23 -4.17 -17.95 5.37
C ASP A 23 -3.28 -18.64 4.33
N SER A 24 -3.89 -19.31 3.36
CA SER A 24 -3.14 -19.78 2.19
C SER A 24 -2.59 -18.59 1.38
N PRO A 25 -1.48 -18.76 0.64
CA PRO A 25 -0.95 -17.69 -0.20
C PRO A 25 -2.00 -17.09 -1.17
N GLU A 26 -2.84 -17.91 -1.77
CA GLU A 26 -3.90 -17.44 -2.68
C GLU A 26 -4.99 -16.65 -1.95
N LEU A 27 -5.36 -17.06 -0.74
CA LEU A 27 -6.30 -16.30 0.07
C LEU A 27 -5.70 -14.96 0.51
N THR A 28 -4.42 -14.92 0.85
CA THR A 28 -3.69 -13.68 1.19
C THR A 28 -3.65 -12.74 -0.01
N LYS A 29 -3.35 -13.23 -1.23
CA LYS A 29 -3.39 -12.40 -2.44
C LYS A 29 -4.77 -11.80 -2.69
N THR A 30 -5.83 -12.59 -2.53
CA THR A 30 -7.22 -12.14 -2.71
C THR A 30 -7.58 -11.04 -1.69
N LYS A 31 -7.22 -11.23 -0.42
CA LYS A 31 -7.44 -10.22 0.64
C LYS A 31 -6.65 -8.94 0.36
N LEU A 32 -5.39 -9.07 -0.07
CA LEU A 32 -4.57 -7.91 -0.41
C LEU A 32 -5.10 -7.16 -1.64
N ALA A 33 -5.51 -7.87 -2.69
CA ALA A 33 -6.10 -7.23 -3.87
C ALA A 33 -7.31 -6.36 -3.48
N LYS A 34 -8.22 -6.90 -2.65
CA LYS A 34 -9.34 -6.15 -2.11
C LYS A 34 -8.91 -4.94 -1.28
N PHE A 35 -7.91 -5.08 -0.40
CA PHE A 35 -7.37 -3.99 0.39
C PHE A 35 -6.82 -2.85 -0.47
N LEU A 36 -6.12 -3.17 -1.56
CA LEU A 36 -5.58 -2.18 -2.49
C LEU A 36 -6.70 -1.49 -3.30
N ASP A 37 -7.74 -2.24 -3.71
CA ASP A 37 -8.91 -1.66 -4.38
C ASP A 37 -9.65 -0.68 -3.45
N GLU A 38 -9.85 -1.05 -2.19
CA GLU A 38 -10.42 -0.17 -1.17
C GLU A 38 -9.54 1.06 -0.91
N TRP A 39 -8.22 0.92 -0.97
CA TRP A 39 -7.29 2.03 -0.83
C TRP A 39 -7.43 3.04 -1.96
N HIS A 40 -7.51 2.58 -3.21
CA HIS A 40 -7.78 3.46 -4.37
C HIS A 40 -9.17 4.09 -4.29
N ASP A 41 -10.17 3.35 -3.85
CA ASP A 41 -11.54 3.85 -3.68
C ASP A 41 -11.63 4.93 -2.57
N ASP A 42 -10.83 4.81 -1.51
CA ASP A 42 -10.74 5.87 -0.49
C ASP A 42 -10.26 7.20 -1.07
N ALA A 43 -9.27 7.18 -1.97
CA ALA A 43 -8.81 8.39 -2.64
C ALA A 43 -9.87 8.93 -3.63
N ALA A 44 -10.56 8.04 -4.36
CA ALA A 44 -11.63 8.42 -5.28
C ALA A 44 -12.82 9.10 -4.58
N HIS A 45 -13.01 8.83 -3.29
CA HIS A 45 -14.06 9.43 -2.47
C HIS A 45 -13.53 10.37 -1.39
N SER A 46 -12.26 10.77 -1.48
CA SER A 46 -11.61 11.69 -0.52
C SER A 46 -11.74 11.26 0.94
N ARG A 47 -11.77 9.95 1.21
CA ARG A 47 -11.83 9.39 2.56
C ARG A 47 -10.46 9.37 3.22
N LEU A 48 -10.36 9.93 4.42
CA LEU A 48 -9.09 10.00 5.17
C LEU A 48 -8.54 8.61 5.58
N ALA A 49 -9.38 7.57 5.57
CA ALA A 49 -8.98 6.17 5.72
C ALA A 49 -7.89 5.74 4.71
N TYR A 50 -7.75 6.44 3.59
CA TYR A 50 -6.64 6.30 2.65
C TYR A 50 -5.29 6.34 3.35
N PHE A 51 -5.08 7.32 4.23
CA PHE A 51 -3.80 7.48 4.95
C PHE A 51 -3.61 6.45 6.06
N ASP A 52 -4.71 5.97 6.66
CA ASP A 52 -4.65 4.98 7.74
C ASP A 52 -4.22 3.59 7.23
N LYS A 53 -4.33 3.35 5.91
CA LYS A 53 -3.82 2.15 5.24
C LYS A 53 -2.31 2.19 4.94
N ILE A 54 -1.67 3.35 5.10
CA ILE A 54 -0.22 3.52 4.97
C ILE A 54 0.39 3.39 6.36
N ALA A 55 1.46 2.61 6.49
CA ALA A 55 2.18 2.47 7.75
C ALA A 55 2.69 3.83 8.27
N PRO A 56 2.83 4.05 9.58
CA PRO A 56 3.36 5.31 10.12
C PRO A 56 4.72 5.71 9.54
N ASP A 57 5.56 4.72 9.26
CA ASP A 57 6.89 4.84 8.62
C ASP A 57 6.83 4.64 7.09
N GLY A 58 5.63 4.44 6.54
CA GLY A 58 5.41 4.18 5.13
C GLY A 58 5.77 5.35 4.24
N VAL A 59 6.36 5.04 3.08
CA VAL A 59 6.84 6.02 2.12
C VAL A 59 5.96 6.00 0.87
N TYR A 60 5.49 7.17 0.47
CA TYR A 60 4.82 7.40 -0.81
C TYR A 60 5.72 8.19 -1.75
N ILE A 61 5.93 7.69 -2.96
CA ILE A 61 6.67 8.36 -4.04
C ILE A 61 5.67 8.66 -5.15
N GLY A 62 5.46 9.94 -5.43
CA GLY A 62 4.59 10.40 -6.50
C GLY A 62 5.29 10.49 -7.85
N THR A 63 4.66 11.16 -8.81
CA THR A 63 5.12 11.23 -10.20
C THR A 63 6.20 12.27 -10.46
N ASP A 64 6.40 13.23 -9.56
CA ASP A 64 7.49 14.22 -9.65
C ASP A 64 8.69 13.78 -8.79
N LYS A 65 9.90 14.08 -9.24
CA LYS A 65 11.13 13.71 -8.56
C LYS A 65 11.29 14.27 -7.15
N THR A 66 10.52 15.28 -6.78
CA THR A 66 10.49 15.90 -5.45
C THR A 66 9.44 15.28 -4.54
N GLU A 67 8.58 14.44 -5.09
CA GLU A 67 7.42 13.86 -4.40
C GLU A 67 7.80 12.57 -3.68
N ARG A 68 8.44 12.71 -2.53
CA ARG A 68 8.73 11.61 -1.61
C ARG A 68 8.35 12.03 -0.19
N TRP A 69 7.33 11.37 0.35
CA TRP A 69 6.79 11.68 1.68
C TRP A 69 6.72 10.45 2.56
N VAL A 70 6.89 10.65 3.87
CA VAL A 70 6.38 9.74 4.88
C VAL A 70 4.89 10.01 5.07
N ARG A 71 4.13 9.05 5.56
CA ARG A 71 2.66 9.08 5.64
C ARG A 71 2.08 10.42 6.13
N ASP A 72 2.57 10.93 7.25
CA ASP A 72 1.96 12.12 7.88
C ASP A 72 2.28 13.39 7.08
N ASP A 73 3.48 13.51 6.50
CA ASP A 73 3.83 14.60 5.59
C ASP A 73 2.99 14.53 4.30
N PHE A 74 2.78 13.32 3.79
CA PHE A 74 1.90 13.10 2.65
C PHE A 74 0.46 13.52 2.95
N LYS A 75 -0.07 13.17 4.12
CA LYS A 75 -1.40 13.57 4.56
C LYS A 75 -1.54 15.10 4.63
N VAL A 76 -0.52 15.80 5.13
CA VAL A 76 -0.49 17.28 5.16
C VAL A 76 -0.48 17.85 3.74
N TRP A 77 0.42 17.38 2.87
CA TRP A 77 0.50 17.83 1.48
C TRP A 77 -0.80 17.57 0.70
N ALA A 78 -1.43 16.43 0.92
CA ALA A 78 -2.64 16.01 0.20
C ALA A 78 -3.93 16.70 0.68
N GLN A 79 -3.92 17.39 1.81
CA GLN A 79 -5.12 18.02 2.39
C GLN A 79 -5.97 18.83 1.39
N PRO A 80 -5.41 19.70 0.51
CA PRO A 80 -6.21 20.47 -0.44
C PRO A 80 -6.96 19.60 -1.45
N TYR A 81 -6.41 18.41 -1.77
CA TYR A 81 -7.02 17.47 -2.70
C TYR A 81 -8.17 16.71 -2.01
N PHE A 82 -7.99 16.29 -0.76
CA PHE A 82 -8.99 15.58 0.04
C PHE A 82 -10.16 16.47 0.53
N LYS A 83 -10.12 17.77 0.27
CA LYS A 83 -11.26 18.68 0.42
C LYS A 83 -12.18 18.69 -0.81
N ARG A 84 -11.79 18.05 -1.90
CA ARG A 84 -12.59 17.93 -3.13
C ARG A 84 -13.50 16.69 -3.02
N PRO A 85 -14.56 16.57 -3.80
CA PRO A 85 -15.36 15.35 -3.87
C PRO A 85 -14.54 14.12 -4.28
N VAL A 86 -13.52 14.32 -5.12
CA VAL A 86 -12.56 13.31 -5.58
C VAL A 86 -11.16 13.89 -5.41
N ALA A 87 -10.32 13.22 -4.63
CA ALA A 87 -8.91 13.60 -4.52
C ALA A 87 -8.17 13.21 -5.82
N TRP A 88 -8.18 11.91 -6.12
CA TRP A 88 -7.75 11.31 -7.39
C TRP A 88 -8.45 9.96 -7.57
N ALA A 89 -8.72 9.59 -8.80
CA ALA A 89 -9.36 8.33 -9.13
C ALA A 89 -8.42 7.47 -9.99
N PHE A 90 -8.11 6.28 -9.49
CA PHE A 90 -7.29 5.29 -10.18
C PHE A 90 -8.07 3.98 -10.28
N THR A 91 -8.03 3.35 -11.45
CA THR A 91 -8.61 2.03 -11.66
C THR A 91 -7.48 1.06 -11.99
N ALA A 92 -7.23 0.13 -11.08
CA ALA A 92 -6.16 -0.84 -11.22
C ALA A 92 -6.51 -1.93 -12.24
N PHE A 93 -5.51 -2.39 -12.97
CA PHE A 93 -5.55 -3.56 -13.84
C PHE A 93 -4.15 -4.18 -13.94
N ASN A 94 -4.06 -5.40 -14.45
CA ASN A 94 -2.79 -6.14 -14.57
C ASN A 94 -1.97 -6.16 -13.27
N ARG A 95 -2.63 -6.42 -12.13
CA ARG A 95 -1.98 -6.49 -10.83
C ARG A 95 -1.30 -7.85 -10.63
N HIS A 96 -0.03 -7.82 -10.23
CA HIS A 96 0.74 -8.98 -9.83
C HIS A 96 1.12 -8.86 -8.36
N ILE A 97 1.01 -9.96 -7.61
CA ILE A 97 1.31 -10.01 -6.17
C ILE A 97 2.24 -11.18 -5.89
N ALA A 98 3.33 -10.91 -5.20
CA ALA A 98 4.26 -11.90 -4.68
C ALA A 98 4.56 -11.61 -3.20
N MET A 99 5.08 -12.62 -2.48
CA MET A 99 5.29 -12.51 -1.04
C MET A 99 6.41 -13.41 -0.54
N THR A 100 6.91 -13.12 0.65
CA THR A 100 7.82 -14.00 1.38
C THR A 100 7.11 -15.32 1.78
N PRO A 101 7.86 -16.43 2.02
CA PRO A 101 7.25 -17.72 2.40
C PRO A 101 6.39 -17.64 3.67
N ASP A 102 6.75 -16.79 4.62
CA ASP A 102 5.99 -16.51 5.86
C ASP A 102 4.86 -15.51 5.66
N GLN A 103 4.70 -14.96 4.45
CA GLN A 103 3.71 -13.95 4.06
C GLN A 103 3.78 -12.64 4.87
N SER A 104 4.86 -12.39 5.59
CA SER A 104 5.01 -11.16 6.40
C SER A 104 5.21 -9.93 5.54
N ILE A 105 5.93 -10.07 4.42
CA ILE A 105 6.20 -9.01 3.44
C ILE A 105 5.66 -9.42 2.09
N ILE A 106 4.88 -8.53 1.49
CA ILE A 106 4.23 -8.72 0.20
C ILE A 106 4.61 -7.55 -0.69
N TRP A 107 4.89 -7.81 -1.95
CA TRP A 107 5.09 -6.75 -2.94
C TRP A 107 4.13 -6.94 -4.10
N PHE A 108 3.81 -5.85 -4.74
CA PHE A 108 2.92 -5.85 -5.88
C PHE A 108 3.38 -4.83 -6.92
N ASP A 109 2.97 -5.07 -8.15
CA ASP A 109 2.93 -4.07 -9.21
C ASP A 109 1.56 -4.08 -9.87
N GLU A 110 1.18 -2.95 -10.45
CA GLU A 110 -0.09 -2.79 -11.13
C GLU A 110 -0.03 -1.66 -12.16
N GLN A 111 -0.90 -1.74 -13.15
CA GLN A 111 -1.18 -0.64 -14.04
C GLN A 111 -2.45 0.09 -13.57
N LEU A 112 -2.48 1.40 -13.77
CA LEU A 112 -3.59 2.25 -13.33
C LEU A 112 -4.09 3.09 -14.49
N ASN A 113 -5.41 3.04 -14.75
CA ASN A 113 -6.05 4.07 -15.55
C ASN A 113 -6.23 5.32 -14.69
N THR A 114 -5.71 6.44 -15.15
CA THR A 114 -5.74 7.73 -14.44
C THR A 114 -6.04 8.88 -15.40
N GLN A 115 -6.28 10.07 -14.85
CA GLN A 115 -6.39 11.31 -15.65
C GLN A 115 -5.06 11.70 -16.35
N MET A 116 -3.93 11.09 -15.96
CA MET A 116 -2.62 11.28 -16.61
C MET A 116 -2.36 10.26 -17.72
N GLY A 117 -3.35 9.43 -18.06
CA GLY A 117 -3.17 8.25 -18.90
C GLY A 117 -2.85 7.02 -18.08
N ILE A 118 -2.16 6.05 -18.69
CA ILE A 118 -1.73 4.85 -17.99
C ILE A 118 -0.53 5.18 -17.12
N CYS A 119 -0.66 4.89 -15.83
CA CYS A 119 0.43 4.90 -14.87
C CYS A 119 0.84 3.47 -14.51
N GLN A 120 2.07 3.32 -14.04
CA GLN A 120 2.56 2.10 -13.43
C GLN A 120 2.89 2.37 -11.97
N ALA A 121 2.44 1.47 -11.11
CA ALA A 121 2.68 1.56 -9.69
C ALA A 121 3.27 0.26 -9.17
N SER A 122 4.01 0.38 -8.09
CA SER A 122 4.50 -0.75 -7.32
C SER A 122 4.53 -0.41 -5.85
N GLY A 123 4.44 -1.43 -5.00
CA GLY A 123 4.48 -1.21 -3.57
C GLY A 123 4.90 -2.43 -2.78
N VAL A 124 5.23 -2.16 -1.52
CA VAL A 124 5.52 -3.16 -0.50
C VAL A 124 4.51 -3.01 0.62
N VAL A 125 3.97 -4.12 1.04
CA VAL A 125 2.94 -4.23 2.08
C VAL A 125 3.45 -5.16 3.18
N ARG A 126 3.26 -4.76 4.42
CA ARG A 126 3.50 -5.58 5.61
C ARG A 126 2.17 -6.17 6.06
N LYS A 127 2.15 -7.49 6.28
CA LYS A 127 1.00 -8.16 6.91
C LYS A 127 1.05 -7.90 8.40
N THR A 128 -0.08 -7.53 8.98
CA THR A 128 -0.26 -7.29 10.41
C THR A 128 -1.20 -8.34 11.01
N GLU A 129 -1.38 -8.33 12.30
CA GLU A 129 -2.35 -9.21 12.98
C GLU A 129 -3.80 -8.95 12.54
N THR A 130 -4.10 -7.70 12.16
CA THR A 130 -5.46 -7.26 11.82
C THR A 130 -5.68 -7.05 10.31
N GLY A 131 -4.63 -7.20 9.47
CA GLY A 131 -4.74 -6.97 8.02
C GLY A 131 -3.42 -6.62 7.34
N PHE A 132 -3.41 -5.48 6.68
CA PHE A 132 -2.28 -5.03 5.87
C PHE A 132 -1.99 -3.55 6.10
N GLU A 133 -0.72 -3.17 5.90
CA GLU A 133 -0.30 -1.76 5.84
C GLU A 133 0.74 -1.56 4.73
N ILE A 134 0.61 -0.47 3.98
CA ILE A 134 1.52 -0.12 2.89
C ILE A 134 2.76 0.52 3.51
N VAL A 135 3.94 -0.08 3.32
CA VAL A 135 5.21 0.46 3.81
C VAL A 135 5.99 1.20 2.74
N HIS A 136 5.70 0.93 1.48
CA HIS A 136 6.28 1.63 0.35
C HIS A 136 5.30 1.63 -0.82
N TYR A 137 5.18 2.76 -1.51
CA TYR A 137 4.43 2.86 -2.76
C TYR A 137 5.09 3.85 -3.70
N GLN A 138 5.14 3.51 -4.98
CA GLN A 138 5.62 4.38 -6.04
C GLN A 138 4.64 4.40 -7.21
N LEU A 139 4.35 5.60 -7.70
CA LEU A 139 3.55 5.87 -8.88
C LEU A 139 4.38 6.55 -9.96
N SER A 140 4.27 6.10 -11.22
CA SER A 140 4.94 6.70 -12.36
C SER A 140 4.03 6.75 -13.58
N ILE A 141 4.13 7.79 -14.39
CA ILE A 141 3.49 7.83 -15.70
C ILE A 141 4.21 6.80 -16.60
N ALA A 142 3.46 5.88 -17.21
CA ALA A 142 4.02 4.91 -18.15
C ALA A 142 4.23 5.58 -19.52
N VAL A 143 5.48 5.90 -19.84
CA VAL A 143 5.84 6.50 -21.10
C VAL A 143 6.01 5.41 -22.17
N PRO A 144 5.24 5.41 -23.28
CA PRO A 144 5.48 4.49 -24.38
C PRO A 144 6.89 4.67 -24.97
N ASN A 145 7.53 3.57 -25.37
CA ASN A 145 8.89 3.61 -25.91
C ASN A 145 9.03 4.58 -27.09
N ASP A 146 8.04 4.63 -27.99
CA ASP A 146 8.03 5.51 -29.16
C ASP A 146 7.94 7.01 -28.79
N ALA A 147 7.53 7.35 -27.59
CA ALA A 147 7.45 8.72 -27.09
C ALA A 147 8.66 9.13 -26.22
N THR A 148 9.55 8.20 -25.91
CA THR A 148 10.64 8.40 -24.93
C THR A 148 11.53 9.59 -25.29
N ASP A 149 12.00 9.69 -26.52
CA ASP A 149 12.91 10.78 -26.93
C ASP A 149 12.25 12.16 -26.79
N THR A 150 10.95 12.25 -27.16
CA THR A 150 10.17 13.49 -27.03
C THR A 150 10.02 13.88 -25.55
N VAL A 151 9.64 12.94 -24.69
CA VAL A 151 9.50 13.19 -23.25
C VAL A 151 10.84 13.59 -22.62
N VAL A 152 11.94 12.90 -22.95
CA VAL A 152 13.29 13.23 -22.46
C VAL A 152 13.70 14.63 -22.88
N ALA A 153 13.42 15.05 -24.12
CA ALA A 153 13.72 16.41 -24.60
C ALA A 153 12.95 17.47 -23.79
N VAL A 154 11.67 17.24 -23.51
CA VAL A 154 10.82 18.15 -22.71
C VAL A 154 11.34 18.24 -21.28
N VAL A 155 11.62 17.11 -20.64
CA VAL A 155 12.15 17.05 -19.25
C VAL A 155 13.46 17.81 -19.16
N LYS A 156 14.43 17.54 -20.04
CA LYS A 156 15.73 18.26 -20.07
C LYS A 156 15.55 19.77 -20.17
N LYS A 157 14.62 20.23 -21.02
CA LYS A 157 14.34 21.68 -21.20
C LYS A 157 13.77 22.31 -19.92
N VAL A 158 12.85 21.61 -19.24
CA VAL A 158 12.27 22.08 -17.97
C VAL A 158 13.35 22.15 -16.87
N GLU A 159 14.15 21.12 -16.74
CA GLU A 159 15.23 21.08 -15.75
C GLU A 159 16.32 22.14 -15.98
N GLN A 160 16.69 22.40 -17.23
CA GLN A 160 17.63 23.45 -17.55
C GLN A 160 17.11 24.83 -17.12
N ARG A 161 15.84 25.11 -17.38
CA ARG A 161 15.18 26.36 -16.96
C ARG A 161 15.14 26.50 -15.43
N ALA A 162 14.85 25.42 -14.72
CA ALA A 162 14.85 25.40 -13.25
C ALA A 162 16.23 25.74 -12.70
N ARG A 163 17.30 25.10 -13.20
CA ARG A 163 18.70 25.38 -12.80
C ARG A 163 19.14 26.83 -13.06
N GLN A 164 18.66 27.46 -14.15
CA GLN A 164 18.97 28.86 -14.44
C GLN A 164 18.28 29.83 -13.48
N ARG A 165 17.07 29.49 -12.99
CA ARG A 165 16.34 30.30 -11.99
C ARG A 165 17.02 30.28 -10.61
N THR A 166 17.59 29.12 -10.21
CA THR A 166 18.25 28.96 -8.91
C THR A 166 19.62 29.62 -8.83
N ARG A 167 20.20 30.02 -9.98
CA ARG A 167 21.52 30.70 -10.06
C ARG A 167 21.43 32.23 -10.08
N LYS A 168 20.23 32.77 -10.10
CA LYS A 168 19.94 34.22 -9.99
C LYS A 168 19.41 34.54 -8.59
#